data_bec438695f0cb0f3486b7b3e2a72ef5a
#
_entry.id   bec438695f0cb0f3486b7b3e2a72ef5a
#
_cell.length_a   1.000
_cell.length_b   1.000
_cell.length_c   1.000
_cell.angle_alpha   90.00
_cell.angle_beta   90.00
_cell.angle_gamma   90.00
#
_symmetry.space_group_name_H-M   'P 1'
#
loop_
_entity.id
_entity.type
_entity.pdbx_description
1 polymer ?
#
loop_
_entity_poly.entity_id
_entity_poly.type
_entity_poly.pdbx_seq_one_letter_code
_entity_poly.pdbx_strand_id
1 'polypeptide(L)'
;ISAEGPIKVAGSSNINFSAAANKESRVEFKMVATGQTGNAKVKVNVQALNETFTDVIEIGVRPPASLQKYTGSGYIEGNKSQTINLTNNFVGDGSKAKLVVSRSPIVQFTDHLEYLINYPHGCVEQITSSVFPQIYYGDLVKEIYGKETKDLNPAYNVQEGIRILESMQMYNGALMYWPGGGYESWWGTIYATHFMYEAKKAGYDVDDKVLNRSYGYMKNMLKQKKTF
;
A
#
# COMPACT_ATOMS: atom_id res chain seq x y z
N ILE A 1 17.74 19.35 -30.60
CA ILE A 1 17.37 18.79 -29.31
C ILE A 1 18.58 18.18 -28.61
N SER A 2 18.54 18.09 -27.28
CA SER A 2 19.48 17.28 -26.48
C SER A 2 18.69 16.40 -25.50
N ALA A 3 19.30 15.28 -25.11
CA ALA A 3 18.70 14.34 -24.17
C ALA A 3 19.67 14.02 -23.05
N GLU A 4 19.16 13.95 -21.82
CA GLU A 4 19.91 13.58 -20.63
C GLU A 4 19.21 12.42 -19.92
N GLY A 5 19.98 11.59 -19.18
CA GLY A 5 19.46 10.42 -18.48
C GLY A 5 19.37 9.18 -19.39
N PRO A 6 18.43 8.24 -19.10
CA PRO A 6 18.40 6.92 -19.73
C PRO A 6 17.85 6.90 -21.18
N ILE A 7 17.96 7.99 -21.93
CA ILE A 7 17.60 8.09 -23.34
C ILE A 7 18.71 8.76 -24.14
N LYS A 8 18.71 8.50 -25.43
CA LYS A 8 19.59 9.20 -26.40
C LYS A 8 18.83 9.53 -27.67
N VAL A 9 19.22 10.59 -28.34
CA VAL A 9 18.71 10.93 -29.68
C VAL A 9 19.26 9.93 -30.68
N ALA A 10 18.39 9.33 -31.46
CA ALA A 10 18.75 8.41 -32.57
C ALA A 10 18.69 9.15 -33.90
N GLY A 11 19.84 9.44 -34.48
CA GLY A 11 19.95 10.22 -35.67
C GLY A 11 20.35 11.69 -35.44
N SER A 12 19.87 12.60 -36.30
CA SER A 12 20.22 14.02 -36.19
C SER A 12 19.52 14.68 -34.97
N SER A 13 20.26 15.41 -34.17
CA SER A 13 19.75 16.25 -33.10
C SER A 13 19.28 17.64 -33.61
N ASN A 14 19.55 17.98 -34.87
CA ASN A 14 19.17 19.23 -35.49
C ASN A 14 18.37 18.96 -36.77
N ILE A 15 17.26 19.65 -36.93
CA ILE A 15 16.44 19.60 -38.16
C ILE A 15 16.09 21.03 -38.51
N ASN A 16 16.36 21.39 -39.79
CA ASN A 16 15.88 22.64 -40.33
C ASN A 16 14.46 22.46 -40.86
N PHE A 17 13.60 23.39 -40.51
CA PHE A 17 12.21 23.37 -40.96
C PHE A 17 11.76 24.76 -41.42
N SER A 18 10.69 24.80 -42.17
CA SER A 18 10.05 26.04 -42.59
C SER A 18 8.57 25.97 -42.19
N ALA A 19 8.07 27.09 -41.71
CA ALA A 19 6.63 27.27 -41.43
C ALA A 19 6.15 28.50 -42.21
N ALA A 20 5.03 28.38 -42.92
CA ALA A 20 4.36 29.52 -43.53
C ALA A 20 3.69 30.38 -42.49
N ALA A 21 3.46 31.65 -42.77
CA ALA A 21 2.77 32.55 -41.86
C ALA A 21 1.41 31.99 -41.45
N ASN A 22 1.13 31.98 -40.15
CA ASN A 22 -0.10 31.45 -39.56
C ASN A 22 -0.35 29.97 -39.84
N LYS A 23 0.72 29.17 -40.03
CA LYS A 23 0.65 27.73 -40.20
C LYS A 23 1.55 27.04 -39.19
N GLU A 24 1.15 25.83 -38.81
CA GLU A 24 1.95 24.94 -37.97
C GLU A 24 2.84 24.04 -38.83
N SER A 25 4.03 23.75 -38.34
CA SER A 25 4.93 22.74 -38.91
C SER A 25 5.29 21.72 -37.83
N ARG A 26 5.29 20.44 -38.21
CA ARG A 26 5.65 19.32 -37.34
C ARG A 26 7.05 18.80 -37.66
N VAL A 27 7.85 18.64 -36.61
CA VAL A 27 9.20 18.04 -36.70
C VAL A 27 9.27 16.86 -35.77
N GLU A 28 9.83 15.77 -36.20
CA GLU A 28 9.92 14.54 -35.44
C GLU A 28 11.38 14.15 -35.17
N PHE A 29 11.68 13.80 -33.95
CA PHE A 29 12.96 13.27 -33.52
C PHE A 29 12.78 11.86 -32.96
N LYS A 30 13.65 10.94 -33.33
CA LYS A 30 13.68 9.59 -32.79
C LYS A 30 14.55 9.55 -31.55
N MET A 31 14.03 8.94 -30.48
CA MET A 31 14.76 8.68 -29.26
C MET A 31 14.77 7.19 -28.92
N VAL A 32 15.85 6.73 -28.31
CA VAL A 32 16.03 5.33 -27.91
C VAL A 32 16.45 5.28 -26.45
N ALA A 33 15.82 4.39 -25.69
CA ALA A 33 16.22 4.09 -24.31
C ALA A 33 17.59 3.38 -24.30
N THR A 34 18.41 3.71 -23.28
CA THR A 34 19.79 3.16 -23.16
C THR A 34 19.84 1.82 -22.41
N GLY A 35 18.70 1.28 -22.02
CA GLY A 35 18.60 0.06 -21.21
C GLY A 35 18.60 0.29 -19.70
N GLN A 36 18.78 1.53 -19.27
CA GLN A 36 18.62 1.94 -17.87
C GLN A 36 17.21 2.46 -17.61
N THR A 37 16.79 2.43 -16.35
CA THR A 37 15.52 3.01 -15.92
C THR A 37 15.74 4.33 -15.17
N GLY A 38 14.78 5.23 -15.21
CA GLY A 38 14.88 6.50 -14.50
C GLY A 38 14.14 7.64 -15.20
N ASN A 39 14.37 8.85 -14.77
CA ASN A 39 13.84 10.04 -15.42
C ASN A 39 14.85 10.58 -16.43
N ALA A 40 14.38 10.86 -17.62
CA ALA A 40 15.10 11.51 -18.68
C ALA A 40 14.61 12.94 -18.86
N LYS A 41 15.48 13.81 -19.37
CA LYS A 41 15.14 15.19 -19.76
C LYS A 41 15.46 15.38 -21.22
N VAL A 42 14.49 15.91 -21.93
CA VAL A 42 14.65 16.33 -23.33
C VAL A 42 14.57 17.84 -23.38
N LYS A 43 15.67 18.47 -23.78
CA LYS A 43 15.71 19.91 -23.99
C LYS A 43 15.51 20.18 -25.49
N VAL A 44 14.50 20.95 -25.80
CA VAL A 44 14.19 21.40 -27.16
C VAL A 44 14.60 22.88 -27.28
N ASN A 45 15.44 23.20 -28.25
CA ASN A 45 15.77 24.57 -28.59
C ASN A 45 15.29 24.84 -30.02
N VAL A 46 14.49 25.87 -30.18
CA VAL A 46 14.02 26.33 -31.51
C VAL A 46 14.53 27.72 -31.73
N GLN A 47 15.17 27.93 -32.89
CA GLN A 47 15.65 29.24 -33.34
C GLN A 47 14.84 29.66 -34.55
N ALA A 48 14.18 30.79 -34.44
CA ALA A 48 13.38 31.36 -35.52
C ALA A 48 13.30 32.90 -35.33
N LEU A 49 13.31 33.65 -36.43
CA LEU A 49 13.13 35.12 -36.43
C LEU A 49 14.10 35.87 -35.48
N ASN A 50 15.34 35.40 -35.36
CA ASN A 50 16.35 35.90 -34.39
C ASN A 50 16.01 35.70 -32.92
N GLU A 51 15.03 34.85 -32.60
CA GLU A 51 14.66 34.46 -31.24
C GLU A 51 15.01 33.00 -31.01
N THR A 52 15.24 32.67 -29.72
CA THR A 52 15.49 31.29 -29.29
C THR A 52 14.44 30.93 -28.23
N PHE A 53 13.72 29.85 -28.51
CA PHE A 53 12.76 29.25 -27.58
C PHE A 53 13.35 27.97 -27.03
N THR A 54 13.25 27.79 -25.73
CA THR A 54 13.74 26.59 -25.04
C THR A 54 12.61 25.98 -24.24
N ASP A 55 12.44 24.66 -24.39
CA ASP A 55 11.53 23.88 -23.56
C ASP A 55 12.23 22.63 -23.02
N VAL A 56 11.83 22.16 -21.84
CA VAL A 56 12.40 20.97 -21.19
C VAL A 56 11.27 20.02 -20.82
N ILE A 57 11.31 18.83 -21.39
CA ILE A 57 10.31 17.80 -21.19
C ILE A 57 10.91 16.68 -20.36
N GLU A 58 10.25 16.29 -19.26
CA GLU A 58 10.64 15.14 -18.46
C GLU A 58 9.90 13.88 -18.91
N ILE A 59 10.64 12.79 -19.12
CA ILE A 59 10.11 11.51 -19.60
C ILE A 59 10.56 10.39 -18.66
N GLY A 60 9.62 9.64 -18.11
CA GLY A 60 9.92 8.44 -17.32
C GLY A 60 10.26 7.26 -18.24
N VAL A 61 11.47 6.72 -18.11
CA VAL A 61 11.90 5.49 -18.80
C VAL A 61 11.73 4.31 -17.86
N ARG A 62 10.89 3.38 -18.24
CA ARG A 62 10.51 2.22 -17.43
C ARG A 62 10.61 0.92 -18.23
N PRO A 63 10.84 -0.25 -17.56
CA PRO A 63 10.78 -1.52 -18.25
C PRO A 63 9.39 -1.75 -18.84
N PRO A 64 9.28 -2.41 -19.98
CA PRO A 64 7.99 -2.75 -20.60
C PRO A 64 7.26 -3.91 -19.91
N ALA A 65 7.79 -4.39 -18.78
CA ALA A 65 7.28 -5.52 -18.02
C ALA A 65 6.76 -5.08 -16.64
N SER A 66 5.80 -5.83 -16.10
CA SER A 66 5.33 -5.66 -14.73
C SER A 66 6.41 -6.05 -13.72
N LEU A 67 6.29 -5.50 -12.50
CA LEU A 67 7.17 -5.86 -11.39
C LEU A 67 7.04 -7.37 -11.09
N GLN A 68 8.18 -8.07 -11.09
CA GLN A 68 8.26 -9.49 -10.70
C GLN A 68 8.88 -9.58 -9.31
N LYS A 69 8.25 -10.34 -8.41
CA LYS A 69 8.76 -10.63 -7.06
C LYS A 69 9.02 -12.12 -6.96
N TYR A 70 10.27 -12.50 -6.66
CA TYR A 70 10.64 -13.86 -6.31
C TYR A 70 10.95 -13.92 -4.81
N THR A 71 10.34 -14.86 -4.13
CA THR A 71 10.55 -15.07 -2.70
C THR A 71 11.03 -16.50 -2.46
N GLY A 72 11.85 -16.67 -1.47
CA GLY A 72 12.31 -17.97 -1.00
C GLY A 72 12.54 -17.91 0.49
N SER A 73 12.50 -19.07 1.15
CA SER A 73 12.79 -19.19 2.57
C SER A 73 13.67 -20.42 2.78
N GLY A 74 14.42 -20.43 3.87
CA GLY A 74 15.28 -21.54 4.28
C GLY A 74 15.51 -21.51 5.78
N TYR A 75 16.12 -22.57 6.28
CA TYR A 75 16.51 -22.71 7.68
C TYR A 75 18.00 -22.98 7.75
N ILE A 76 18.67 -22.32 8.69
CA ILE A 76 20.08 -22.55 9.01
C ILE A 76 20.21 -22.91 10.48
N GLU A 77 20.87 -24.03 10.77
CA GLU A 77 21.18 -24.43 12.15
C GLU A 77 22.24 -23.50 12.76
N GLY A 78 22.18 -23.35 14.08
CA GLY A 78 23.17 -22.56 14.79
C GLY A 78 24.60 -23.01 14.51
N ASN A 79 25.52 -22.05 14.41
CA ASN A 79 26.94 -22.28 14.10
C ASN A 79 27.24 -22.94 12.74
N LYS A 80 26.28 -22.94 11.81
CA LYS A 80 26.50 -23.39 10.42
C LYS A 80 26.43 -22.26 9.45
N SER A 81 27.01 -22.44 8.27
CA SER A 81 26.97 -21.52 7.14
C SER A 81 26.17 -22.13 6.00
N GLN A 82 25.41 -21.33 5.33
CA GLN A 82 24.67 -21.72 4.13
C GLN A 82 24.90 -20.68 3.01
N THR A 83 25.19 -21.16 1.82
CA THR A 83 25.34 -20.30 0.64
C THR A 83 23.99 -20.21 -0.07
N ILE A 84 23.54 -19.00 -0.34
CA ILE A 84 22.33 -18.72 -1.10
C ILE A 84 22.76 -18.21 -2.48
N ASN A 85 22.39 -18.93 -3.53
CA ASN A 85 22.61 -18.48 -4.90
C ASN A 85 21.40 -17.66 -5.38
N LEU A 86 21.62 -16.39 -5.62
CA LEU A 86 20.60 -15.50 -6.21
C LEU A 86 20.84 -15.44 -7.72
N THR A 87 19.99 -16.12 -8.47
CA THR A 87 19.99 -15.96 -9.94
C THR A 87 19.30 -14.65 -10.29
N ASN A 88 20.04 -13.76 -10.96
CA ASN A 88 19.49 -12.47 -11.37
C ASN A 88 19.07 -12.53 -12.85
N ASN A 89 17.80 -12.83 -13.08
CA ASN A 89 17.17 -12.75 -14.40
C ASN A 89 16.40 -11.44 -14.62
N PHE A 90 16.65 -10.44 -13.77
CA PHE A 90 15.96 -9.16 -13.80
C PHE A 90 16.71 -8.11 -14.60
N VAL A 91 16.02 -7.06 -15.01
CA VAL A 91 16.63 -5.87 -15.60
C VAL A 91 17.54 -5.19 -14.56
N GLY A 92 18.84 -5.01 -14.89
CA GLY A 92 19.91 -4.70 -13.95
C GLY A 92 19.63 -3.58 -12.95
N ASP A 93 19.39 -2.36 -13.40
CA ASP A 93 19.33 -1.17 -12.51
C ASP A 93 18.04 -1.02 -11.71
N GLY A 94 17.02 -1.83 -11.99
CA GLY A 94 15.72 -1.80 -11.29
C GLY A 94 15.52 -2.89 -10.24
N SER A 95 16.50 -3.79 -10.07
CA SER A 95 16.37 -4.95 -9.21
C SER A 95 16.77 -4.62 -7.77
N LYS A 96 15.95 -5.10 -6.82
CA LYS A 96 16.26 -5.01 -5.39
C LYS A 96 16.19 -6.40 -4.78
N ALA A 97 17.17 -6.75 -3.97
CA ALA A 97 17.18 -7.97 -3.18
C ALA A 97 17.14 -7.63 -1.69
N LYS A 98 16.32 -8.34 -0.92
CA LYS A 98 16.25 -8.23 0.54
C LYS A 98 16.47 -9.61 1.13
N LEU A 99 17.49 -9.76 1.96
CA LEU A 99 17.70 -10.95 2.79
C LEU A 99 17.33 -10.62 4.24
N VAL A 100 16.44 -11.40 4.81
CA VAL A 100 16.07 -11.29 6.22
C VAL A 100 16.51 -12.54 6.95
N VAL A 101 17.30 -12.38 8.00
CA VAL A 101 17.76 -13.47 8.86
C VAL A 101 17.23 -13.24 10.27
N SER A 102 16.52 -14.21 10.82
CA SER A 102 15.90 -14.09 12.14
C SER A 102 15.94 -15.42 12.89
N ARG A 103 15.97 -15.34 14.21
CA ARG A 103 15.76 -16.49 15.10
C ARG A 103 14.28 -16.79 15.33
N SER A 104 13.39 -15.87 14.98
CA SER A 104 11.95 -16.02 15.13
C SER A 104 11.31 -16.49 13.83
N PRO A 105 10.47 -17.55 13.86
CA PRO A 105 9.73 -17.98 12.67
C PRO A 105 8.72 -16.92 12.17
N ILE A 106 8.35 -15.96 13.00
CA ILE A 106 7.41 -14.89 12.68
C ILE A 106 7.93 -14.00 11.55
N VAL A 107 9.25 -13.94 11.33
CA VAL A 107 9.83 -13.15 10.24
C VAL A 107 9.29 -13.52 8.86
N GLN A 108 8.82 -14.76 8.68
CA GLN A 108 8.21 -15.22 7.43
C GLN A 108 6.90 -14.46 7.12
N PHE A 109 6.26 -13.91 8.14
CA PHE A 109 5.00 -13.16 8.03
C PHE A 109 5.20 -11.64 8.01
N THR A 110 6.45 -11.15 8.05
CA THR A 110 6.74 -9.71 8.16
C THR A 110 6.07 -8.90 7.04
N ASP A 111 6.17 -9.34 5.80
CA ASP A 111 5.56 -8.66 4.65
C ASP A 111 4.01 -8.67 4.74
N HIS A 112 3.43 -9.69 5.38
CA HIS A 112 1.99 -9.81 5.61
C HIS A 112 1.54 -8.95 6.80
N LEU A 113 2.38 -8.81 7.82
CA LEU A 113 2.11 -7.93 8.97
C LEU A 113 2.05 -6.46 8.55
N GLU A 114 2.93 -6.02 7.66
CA GLU A 114 2.88 -4.67 7.11
C GLU A 114 1.56 -4.41 6.38
N TYR A 115 1.07 -5.39 5.62
CA TYR A 115 -0.23 -5.31 4.96
C TYR A 115 -1.41 -5.24 5.94
N LEU A 116 -1.30 -5.89 7.11
CA LEU A 116 -2.34 -5.87 8.14
C LEU A 116 -2.37 -4.57 8.97
N ILE A 117 -1.28 -3.77 8.94
CA ILE A 117 -1.21 -2.52 9.70
C ILE A 117 -1.63 -1.37 8.79
N ASN A 118 -2.92 -1.29 8.55
CA ASN A 118 -3.52 -0.19 7.81
C ASN A 118 -4.53 0.55 8.66
N TYR A 119 -4.77 1.81 8.31
CA TYR A 119 -5.84 2.59 8.89
C TYR A 119 -7.19 1.92 8.59
N PRO A 120 -8.07 1.74 9.58
CA PRO A 120 -9.35 1.06 9.41
C PRO A 120 -10.32 1.89 8.56
N HIS A 121 -10.71 1.34 7.41
CA HIS A 121 -11.75 1.90 6.54
C HIS A 121 -12.53 0.79 5.85
N GLY A 122 -13.74 1.10 5.38
CA GLY A 122 -14.57 0.14 4.68
C GLY A 122 -15.83 -0.27 5.46
N CYS A 123 -16.31 -1.48 5.22
CA CYS A 123 -17.47 -2.05 5.93
C CYS A 123 -17.07 -2.59 7.31
N VAL A 124 -18.07 -2.93 8.13
CA VAL A 124 -17.87 -3.47 9.50
C VAL A 124 -16.86 -4.63 9.54
N GLU A 125 -16.91 -5.51 8.56
CA GLU A 125 -16.01 -6.66 8.46
C GLU A 125 -14.58 -6.25 8.10
N GLN A 126 -14.42 -5.37 7.14
CA GLN A 126 -13.11 -4.87 6.71
C GLN A 126 -12.42 -4.08 7.82
N ILE A 127 -13.15 -3.19 8.49
CA ILE A 127 -12.64 -2.44 9.64
C ILE A 127 -12.18 -3.41 10.73
N THR A 128 -13.05 -4.34 11.14
CA THR A 128 -12.74 -5.32 12.18
C THR A 128 -11.52 -6.17 11.82
N SER A 129 -11.47 -6.71 10.60
CA SER A 129 -10.37 -7.55 10.12
C SER A 129 -9.04 -6.80 10.03
N SER A 130 -9.08 -5.49 9.76
CA SER A 130 -7.89 -4.65 9.74
C SER A 130 -7.31 -4.43 11.14
N VAL A 131 -8.16 -4.16 12.15
CA VAL A 131 -7.69 -3.75 13.49
C VAL A 131 -7.56 -4.90 14.48
N PHE A 132 -8.27 -5.99 14.32
CA PHE A 132 -8.25 -7.11 15.26
C PHE A 132 -6.83 -7.70 15.43
N PRO A 133 -6.08 -8.01 14.37
CA PRO A 133 -4.71 -8.47 14.51
C PRO A 133 -3.81 -7.47 15.21
N GLN A 134 -4.07 -6.17 15.04
CA GLN A 134 -3.22 -5.11 15.58
C GLN A 134 -3.24 -5.04 17.12
N ILE A 135 -4.28 -5.59 17.78
CA ILE A 135 -4.30 -5.74 19.25
C ILE A 135 -3.10 -6.56 19.75
N TYR A 136 -2.76 -7.63 19.03
CA TYR A 136 -1.76 -8.61 19.46
C TYR A 136 -0.37 -8.37 18.87
N TYR A 137 -0.31 -7.76 17.68
CA TYR A 137 0.93 -7.60 16.94
C TYR A 137 1.57 -6.22 17.06
N GLY A 138 0.96 -5.30 17.82
CA GLY A 138 1.47 -3.93 17.96
C GLY A 138 2.90 -3.86 18.50
N ASP A 139 3.25 -4.70 19.48
CA ASP A 139 4.59 -4.74 20.04
C ASP A 139 5.59 -5.43 19.10
N LEU A 140 5.15 -6.48 18.40
CA LEU A 140 5.95 -7.17 17.40
C LEU A 140 6.34 -6.25 16.23
N VAL A 141 5.43 -5.38 15.83
CA VAL A 141 5.70 -4.37 14.79
C VAL A 141 6.79 -3.41 15.20
N LYS A 142 6.76 -2.95 16.45
CA LYS A 142 7.82 -2.09 17.00
C LYS A 142 9.18 -2.80 17.02
N GLU A 143 9.19 -4.11 17.28
CA GLU A 143 10.41 -4.91 17.30
C GLU A 143 10.97 -5.15 15.90
N ILE A 144 10.11 -5.44 14.91
CA ILE A 144 10.52 -5.77 13.54
C ILE A 144 10.95 -4.53 12.75
N TYR A 145 10.19 -3.43 12.86
CA TYR A 145 10.40 -2.23 12.04
C TYR A 145 11.19 -1.13 12.76
N GLY A 146 11.42 -1.25 14.07
CA GLY A 146 12.13 -0.26 14.87
C GLY A 146 11.37 1.06 15.04
N LYS A 147 12.07 2.07 15.57
CA LYS A 147 11.46 3.36 15.91
C LYS A 147 11.18 4.28 14.70
N GLU A 148 11.58 3.90 13.50
CA GLU A 148 11.52 4.76 12.31
C GLU A 148 10.20 4.75 11.55
N THR A 149 9.26 3.88 11.93
CA THR A 149 7.95 3.79 11.27
C THR A 149 6.95 4.77 11.86
N LYS A 150 7.09 6.06 11.55
CA LYS A 150 6.14 7.10 11.98
C LYS A 150 4.70 6.86 11.50
N ASP A 151 4.54 6.09 10.43
CA ASP A 151 3.25 5.83 9.79
C ASP A 151 2.54 4.58 10.31
N LEU A 152 3.26 3.73 11.08
CA LEU A 152 2.70 2.50 11.65
C LEU A 152 2.36 2.70 13.12
N ASN A 153 1.11 3.05 13.40
CA ASN A 153 0.61 3.19 14.79
C ASN A 153 -0.56 2.23 15.05
N PRO A 154 -0.28 0.96 15.38
CA PRO A 154 -1.32 -0.04 15.63
C PRO A 154 -2.29 0.38 16.74
N ALA A 155 -1.79 0.99 17.82
CA ALA A 155 -2.64 1.42 18.94
C ALA A 155 -3.64 2.50 18.50
N TYR A 156 -3.20 3.47 17.71
CA TYR A 156 -4.07 4.48 17.10
C TYR A 156 -5.11 3.84 16.20
N ASN A 157 -4.68 2.93 15.32
CA ASN A 157 -5.60 2.25 14.38
C ASN A 157 -6.66 1.44 15.12
N VAL A 158 -6.29 0.72 16.18
CA VAL A 158 -7.24 -0.04 17.01
C VAL A 158 -8.27 0.90 17.63
N GLN A 159 -7.83 2.02 18.24
CA GLN A 159 -8.74 2.98 18.86
C GLN A 159 -9.66 3.66 17.84
N GLU A 160 -9.15 3.99 16.65
CA GLU A 160 -9.96 4.52 15.55
C GLU A 160 -10.96 3.48 15.02
N GLY A 161 -10.54 2.23 14.88
CA GLY A 161 -11.45 1.13 14.54
C GLY A 161 -12.60 0.98 15.52
N ILE A 162 -12.31 1.05 16.84
CA ILE A 162 -13.33 1.05 17.88
C ILE A 162 -14.29 2.21 17.68
N ARG A 163 -13.78 3.45 17.56
CA ARG A 163 -14.59 4.65 17.38
C ARG A 163 -15.51 4.57 16.15
N ILE A 164 -14.99 4.05 15.04
CA ILE A 164 -15.80 3.87 13.82
C ILE A 164 -16.89 2.83 14.05
N LEU A 165 -16.56 1.67 14.61
CA LEU A 165 -17.52 0.60 14.87
C LEU A 165 -18.61 1.02 15.86
N GLU A 166 -18.26 1.77 16.90
CA GLU A 166 -19.23 2.34 17.84
C GLU A 166 -20.22 3.30 17.14
N SER A 167 -19.72 4.11 16.20
CA SER A 167 -20.55 5.02 15.40
C SER A 167 -21.49 4.29 14.43
N MET A 168 -21.20 3.04 14.10
CA MET A 168 -22.04 2.21 13.25
C MET A 168 -23.15 1.48 14.01
N GLN A 169 -23.25 1.63 15.34
CA GLN A 169 -24.28 0.95 16.09
C GLN A 169 -25.66 1.57 15.89
N MET A 170 -26.62 0.73 15.55
CA MET A 170 -28.03 1.06 15.41
C MET A 170 -28.75 1.08 16.75
N TYR A 171 -29.97 1.64 16.78
CA TYR A 171 -30.80 1.74 17.98
C TYR A 171 -31.12 0.39 18.64
N ASN A 172 -31.20 -0.70 17.84
CA ASN A 172 -31.47 -2.05 18.32
C ASN A 172 -30.22 -2.80 18.83
N GLY A 173 -29.03 -2.20 18.73
CA GLY A 173 -27.75 -2.76 19.14
C GLY A 173 -26.99 -3.52 18.08
N ALA A 174 -27.55 -3.69 16.86
CA ALA A 174 -26.83 -4.20 15.72
C ALA A 174 -25.82 -3.18 15.18
N LEU A 175 -24.82 -3.62 14.46
CA LEU A 175 -23.97 -2.75 13.66
C LEU A 175 -24.42 -2.72 12.20
N MET A 176 -24.37 -1.54 11.61
CA MET A 176 -24.58 -1.37 10.16
C MET A 176 -23.49 -2.09 9.37
N TYR A 177 -23.82 -2.56 8.17
CA TYR A 177 -22.83 -3.17 7.28
C TYR A 177 -21.83 -2.13 6.76
N TRP A 178 -22.32 -0.95 6.35
CA TRP A 178 -21.51 0.18 5.92
C TRP A 178 -21.74 1.39 6.84
N PRO A 179 -20.73 2.22 7.08
CA PRO A 179 -20.91 3.50 7.77
C PRO A 179 -21.98 4.35 7.07
N GLY A 180 -23.02 4.75 7.83
CA GLY A 180 -24.18 5.49 7.27
C GLY A 180 -25.14 4.62 6.43
N GLY A 181 -24.92 3.31 6.33
CA GLY A 181 -25.82 2.37 5.67
C GLY A 181 -27.03 2.02 6.55
N GLY A 182 -28.19 1.79 5.90
CA GLY A 182 -29.47 1.59 6.60
C GLY A 182 -29.79 0.18 7.04
N TYR A 183 -28.95 -0.82 6.81
CA TYR A 183 -29.24 -2.21 7.16
C TYR A 183 -28.21 -2.82 8.11
N GLU A 184 -28.73 -3.68 8.99
CA GLU A 184 -27.96 -4.39 9.99
C GLU A 184 -27.13 -5.54 9.40
N SER A 185 -25.95 -5.77 9.96
CA SER A 185 -25.13 -6.95 9.67
C SER A 185 -25.09 -7.87 10.89
N TRP A 186 -25.76 -9.00 10.81
CA TRP A 186 -25.72 -10.00 11.88
C TRP A 186 -24.30 -10.51 12.14
N TRP A 187 -23.63 -10.98 11.09
CA TRP A 187 -22.25 -11.45 11.18
C TRP A 187 -21.29 -10.34 11.64
N GLY A 188 -21.39 -9.17 10.99
CA GLY A 188 -20.55 -8.02 11.33
C GLY A 188 -20.71 -7.59 12.78
N THR A 189 -21.94 -7.64 13.32
CA THR A 189 -22.20 -7.34 14.73
C THR A 189 -21.49 -8.30 15.66
N ILE A 190 -21.56 -9.61 15.39
CA ILE A 190 -20.87 -10.63 16.20
C ILE A 190 -19.36 -10.41 16.16
N TYR A 191 -18.81 -10.26 14.97
CA TYR A 191 -17.38 -10.15 14.75
C TYR A 191 -16.80 -8.89 15.37
N ALA A 192 -17.43 -7.75 15.15
CA ALA A 192 -17.01 -6.48 15.76
C ALA A 192 -17.19 -6.46 17.28
N THR A 193 -18.24 -7.08 17.81
CA THR A 193 -18.44 -7.19 19.25
C THR A 193 -17.33 -8.04 19.89
N HIS A 194 -16.94 -9.14 19.26
CA HIS A 194 -15.81 -9.96 19.71
C HIS A 194 -14.51 -9.13 19.72
N PHE A 195 -14.22 -8.42 18.62
CA PHE A 195 -13.08 -7.51 18.56
C PHE A 195 -13.09 -6.48 19.69
N MET A 196 -14.19 -5.74 19.87
CA MET A 196 -14.30 -4.72 20.90
C MET A 196 -14.13 -5.29 22.31
N TYR A 197 -14.63 -6.49 22.56
CA TYR A 197 -14.42 -7.20 23.83
C TYR A 197 -12.93 -7.50 24.08
N GLU A 198 -12.23 -8.05 23.10
CA GLU A 198 -10.80 -8.35 23.21
C GLU A 198 -9.95 -7.06 23.29
N ALA A 199 -10.32 -6.03 22.55
CA ALA A 199 -9.68 -4.72 22.64
C ALA A 199 -9.81 -4.12 24.05
N LYS A 200 -11.00 -4.21 24.65
CA LYS A 200 -11.21 -3.76 26.02
C LYS A 200 -10.35 -4.53 27.02
N LYS A 201 -10.23 -5.84 26.90
CA LYS A 201 -9.32 -6.66 27.71
C LYS A 201 -7.85 -6.25 27.57
N ALA A 202 -7.47 -5.81 26.36
CA ALA A 202 -6.12 -5.30 26.07
C ALA A 202 -5.89 -3.86 26.55
N GLY A 203 -6.89 -3.21 27.16
CA GLY A 203 -6.78 -1.88 27.77
C GLY A 203 -7.17 -0.72 26.85
N TYR A 204 -7.79 -0.99 25.70
CA TYR A 204 -8.35 0.06 24.84
C TYR A 204 -9.66 0.60 25.38
N ASP A 205 -9.95 1.84 25.06
CA ASP A 205 -11.20 2.51 25.47
C ASP A 205 -12.36 2.03 24.59
N VAL A 206 -13.33 1.34 25.20
CA VAL A 206 -14.53 0.80 24.56
C VAL A 206 -15.74 1.12 25.43
N ASP A 207 -16.77 1.75 24.85
CA ASP A 207 -18.01 2.10 25.56
C ASP A 207 -18.80 0.83 25.94
N ASP A 208 -18.96 0.64 27.26
CA ASP A 208 -19.75 -0.45 27.83
C ASP A 208 -21.20 -0.46 27.37
N LYS A 209 -21.78 0.71 27.12
CA LYS A 209 -23.15 0.80 26.61
C LYS A 209 -23.28 0.21 25.22
N VAL A 210 -22.28 0.43 24.37
CA VAL A 210 -22.23 -0.14 23.01
C VAL A 210 -22.13 -1.67 23.09
N LEU A 211 -21.19 -2.20 23.87
CA LEU A 211 -21.05 -3.64 24.08
C LEU A 211 -22.34 -4.28 24.61
N ASN A 212 -22.93 -3.69 25.66
CA ASN A 212 -24.13 -4.23 26.29
C ASN A 212 -25.33 -4.24 25.32
N ARG A 213 -25.49 -3.21 24.50
CA ARG A 213 -26.55 -3.19 23.47
C ARG A 213 -26.32 -4.26 22.40
N SER A 214 -25.08 -4.46 21.95
CA SER A 214 -24.75 -5.53 21.00
C SER A 214 -25.00 -6.92 21.59
N TYR A 215 -24.67 -7.16 22.87
CA TYR A 215 -25.02 -8.39 23.56
C TYR A 215 -26.53 -8.61 23.63
N GLY A 216 -27.28 -7.56 23.96
CA GLY A 216 -28.75 -7.60 23.97
C GLY A 216 -29.32 -7.99 22.60
N TYR A 217 -28.83 -7.38 21.52
CA TYR A 217 -29.21 -7.71 20.17
C TYR A 217 -28.91 -9.18 19.82
N MET A 218 -27.67 -9.62 20.05
CA MET A 218 -27.27 -11.02 19.78
C MET A 218 -28.12 -12.02 20.54
N LYS A 219 -28.38 -11.76 21.84
CA LYS A 219 -29.24 -12.61 22.67
C LYS A 219 -30.66 -12.70 22.13
N ASN A 220 -31.22 -11.59 21.62
CA ASN A 220 -32.54 -11.58 21.02
C ASN A 220 -32.60 -12.36 19.71
N MET A 221 -31.56 -12.22 18.86
CA MET A 221 -31.45 -12.97 17.59
C MET A 221 -31.37 -14.48 17.83
N LEU A 222 -30.57 -14.90 18.82
CA LEU A 222 -30.48 -16.32 19.21
C LEU A 222 -31.83 -16.89 19.72
N LYS A 223 -32.57 -16.12 20.53
CA LYS A 223 -33.90 -16.53 20.97
C LYS A 223 -34.89 -16.71 19.84
N GLN A 224 -34.79 -15.88 18.78
CA GLN A 224 -35.63 -15.96 17.61
C GLN A 224 -35.21 -17.09 16.66
N LYS A 225 -34.11 -17.83 16.97
CA LYS A 225 -33.52 -18.87 16.11
C LYS A 225 -33.24 -18.37 14.68
N LYS A 226 -32.94 -17.10 14.52
CA LYS A 226 -32.52 -16.57 13.21
C LYS A 226 -31.14 -17.13 12.88
N THR A 227 -31.05 -17.85 11.79
CA THR A 227 -29.80 -18.29 11.17
C THR A 227 -29.28 -17.23 10.19
N PHE A 228 -28.02 -17.37 9.80
CA PHE A 228 -27.36 -16.50 8.82
C PHE A 228 -28.06 -16.55 7.45
#